data_0d9109a6ee0869dee1b86f76fc02243d
#
_entry.id   0d9109a6ee0869dee1b86f76fc02243d
#
_cell.length_a   1.000
_cell.length_b   1.000
_cell.length_c   1.000
_cell.angle_alpha   90.00
_cell.angle_beta   90.00
_cell.angle_gamma   90.00
#
_symmetry.space_group_name_H-M   'P 1'
#
loop_
_entity.id
_entity.type
_entity.pdbx_description
1 polymer ?
#
loop_
_entity_poly.entity_id
_entity_poly.type
_entity_poly.pdbx_seq_one_letter_code
_entity_poly.pdbx_strand_id
1 'polypeptide(L)'
;MTIKTIYSALISLAVLGLAACSTEVNNEQSQVINPETSSTRAFTLTPKEGPQTRTDVSIASRNKWTAGDRLIAYNITNPEGYDYLTATDDSIYTKFKGDIHWKEGDELALFYPFRYNTKETPMGIVPLGLKENTILVSGKPVTGHQNGTIANFKYFDYMWGKLKNIQTDGHSAWEDFLMNKQYCFIRLNIIFNGKPVKDMTQVTIKNIYTEGDFNLSTGQITYTNKGEMTVTADKPLEYFDILLLPDAHLRASFIIQTKSGITFRATMEQEYNYEKAKYYPYTITVKDPDPFIPIDGVKWGKYNLQYEPTEHQNGWVEGYRLAKNAWDYFYTNNDPFNLYPEFLPRAFNCVAFDHFRWGNIAYAHNYSHDAMRYYSTYTGNIQGQQLNDCYGDLAYYASKGDWKLPTTNDFRKLMAKTGEYLGYYIDNGNVVVGVLFDPTVPEHLKGKVLDKNGRVIGRTNQTNAIYVGDYRKENCTRMKHFTKEDIDKGVFLPCAGAYTEYNDGAPRLQRPSAQALYWTSDGKPCDYRLATAFSAYYMTNGCFFPGTVSGSRSTNNPKWSMYSIRPVYAK
;
A
#
# COMPACT_ATOMS: atom_id res chain seq x y z
N MET A 1 18.11 34.53 -40.43
CA MET A 1 17.88 33.49 -41.46
C MET A 1 17.07 32.42 -40.75
N THR A 2 15.75 32.54 -40.71
CA THR A 2 14.75 32.02 -41.66
C THR A 2 14.91 30.50 -41.85
N ILE A 3 13.91 29.71 -41.46
CA ILE A 3 12.72 29.25 -42.15
C ILE A 3 11.98 28.35 -41.16
N LYS A 4 10.80 28.56 -40.61
CA LYS A 4 9.43 28.50 -41.16
C LYS A 4 9.15 27.26 -42.03
N THR A 5 8.16 26.46 -41.62
CA THR A 5 6.98 26.09 -42.41
C THR A 5 6.20 25.01 -41.67
N ILE A 6 5.03 25.25 -41.12
CA ILE A 6 3.67 25.18 -41.68
C ILE A 6 3.26 23.74 -42.04
N TYR A 7 2.20 23.25 -41.35
CA TYR A 7 1.03 22.68 -42.01
C TYR A 7 -0.22 22.93 -41.19
N SER A 8 -1.00 23.85 -41.74
CA SER A 8 -2.42 24.08 -41.51
C SER A 8 -3.21 23.28 -42.51
N ALA A 9 -4.45 23.11 -42.20
CA ALA A 9 -5.62 22.96 -43.03
C ALA A 9 -6.41 21.71 -42.67
N LEU A 10 -7.70 21.67 -42.49
CA LEU A 10 -8.77 22.52 -43.02
C LEU A 10 -9.97 22.37 -42.08
N ILE A 11 -10.48 23.50 -41.66
CA ILE A 11 -11.83 23.68 -41.15
C ILE A 11 -12.68 24.06 -42.35
N SER A 12 -13.80 23.42 -42.55
CA SER A 12 -14.87 23.93 -43.40
C SER A 12 -16.15 24.05 -42.59
N LEU A 13 -16.43 25.25 -42.32
CA LEU A 13 -17.58 25.98 -41.91
C LEU A 13 -18.84 25.64 -42.73
N ALA A 14 -19.96 25.39 -42.08
CA ALA A 14 -21.28 25.76 -42.56
C ALA A 14 -22.16 26.14 -41.37
N VAL A 15 -22.28 27.43 -41.18
CA VAL A 15 -23.32 28.10 -40.41
C VAL A 15 -24.41 28.51 -41.38
N LEU A 16 -25.66 28.20 -41.03
CA LEU A 16 -26.94 28.87 -41.43
C LEU A 16 -28.02 27.88 -40.99
N GLY A 17 -29.08 28.21 -40.28
CA GLY A 17 -29.71 29.43 -39.91
C GLY A 17 -30.96 29.06 -39.12
N LEU A 18 -31.35 29.97 -38.32
CA LEU A 18 -32.57 30.01 -37.52
C LEU A 18 -33.84 29.72 -38.34
N ALA A 19 -34.75 28.91 -37.76
CA ALA A 19 -36.16 29.28 -37.69
C ALA A 19 -36.94 28.33 -36.81
N ALA A 20 -37.52 28.85 -35.76
CA ALA A 20 -38.62 28.26 -35.05
C ALA A 20 -39.83 28.15 -35.99
N CYS A 21 -40.49 27.01 -35.98
CA CYS A 21 -41.93 26.90 -36.17
C CYS A 21 -42.40 25.54 -35.69
N SER A 22 -43.25 25.58 -34.70
CA SER A 22 -44.16 24.51 -34.35
C SER A 22 -45.06 24.16 -35.53
N THR A 23 -45.06 22.90 -35.94
CA THR A 23 -46.21 22.33 -36.63
C THR A 23 -46.34 20.91 -36.21
N GLU A 24 -47.40 20.65 -35.45
CA GLU A 24 -47.97 19.33 -35.31
C GLU A 24 -48.27 18.79 -36.72
N VAL A 25 -47.60 17.71 -37.08
CA VAL A 25 -48.03 16.89 -38.19
C VAL A 25 -48.46 15.55 -37.63
N ASN A 26 -49.75 15.42 -37.43
CA ASN A 26 -50.40 14.15 -37.36
C ASN A 26 -50.11 13.36 -38.64
N ASN A 27 -49.21 12.41 -38.55
CA ASN A 27 -49.13 11.32 -39.52
C ASN A 27 -49.71 10.06 -38.84
N GLU A 28 -51.01 9.88 -39.01
CA GLU A 28 -51.67 8.60 -38.94
C GLU A 28 -51.10 7.69 -40.05
N GLN A 29 -49.96 7.09 -39.81
CA GLN A 29 -49.63 5.83 -40.48
C GLN A 29 -50.18 4.72 -39.61
N SER A 30 -51.24 4.09 -40.11
CA SER A 30 -51.77 2.84 -39.64
C SER A 30 -50.67 1.77 -39.62
N GLN A 31 -49.96 1.68 -38.51
CA GLN A 31 -49.14 0.48 -38.25
C GLN A 31 -50.12 -0.66 -38.02
N VAL A 32 -50.01 -1.66 -38.85
CA VAL A 32 -50.61 -2.98 -38.63
C VAL A 32 -50.08 -3.47 -37.26
N ILE A 33 -50.94 -3.38 -36.26
CA ILE A 33 -50.63 -3.88 -34.91
C ILE A 33 -50.50 -5.38 -35.07
N ASN A 34 -49.27 -5.86 -34.98
CA ASN A 34 -48.98 -7.26 -34.83
C ASN A 34 -49.48 -7.68 -33.41
N PRO A 35 -50.46 -8.56 -33.28
CA PRO A 35 -51.13 -8.80 -31.99
C PRO A 35 -50.29 -9.56 -30.92
N GLU A 36 -48.96 -9.68 -31.12
CA GLU A 36 -48.07 -10.42 -30.21
C GLU A 36 -47.03 -9.55 -29.47
N THR A 37 -47.05 -8.24 -29.62
CA THR A 37 -46.17 -7.37 -28.78
C THR A 37 -46.77 -7.23 -27.39
N SER A 38 -45.97 -7.54 -26.36
CA SER A 38 -46.37 -7.38 -24.97
C SER A 38 -46.68 -5.90 -24.68
N SER A 39 -47.92 -5.62 -24.29
CA SER A 39 -48.31 -4.28 -23.86
C SER A 39 -47.77 -3.99 -22.49
N THR A 40 -47.24 -2.76 -22.25
CA THR A 40 -46.88 -2.31 -20.90
C THR A 40 -48.11 -2.30 -20.01
N ARG A 41 -47.94 -2.85 -18.78
CA ARG A 41 -49.01 -2.90 -17.77
C ARG A 41 -48.53 -2.25 -16.48
N ALA A 42 -49.43 -1.57 -15.79
CA ALA A 42 -49.20 -1.08 -14.45
C ALA A 42 -48.87 -2.24 -13.50
N PHE A 43 -47.76 -2.18 -12.81
CA PHE A 43 -47.27 -3.21 -11.93
C PHE A 43 -47.03 -2.69 -10.52
N THR A 44 -47.43 -3.47 -9.50
CA THR A 44 -47.18 -3.14 -8.10
C THR A 44 -46.54 -4.33 -7.40
N LEU A 45 -45.36 -4.13 -6.83
CA LEU A 45 -44.67 -5.11 -6.00
C LEU A 45 -44.79 -4.74 -4.53
N THR A 46 -45.04 -5.73 -3.68
CA THR A 46 -45.02 -5.58 -2.23
C THR A 46 -43.96 -6.51 -1.63
N PRO A 47 -43.02 -6.04 -0.82
CA PRO A 47 -42.09 -6.92 -0.14
C PRO A 47 -42.79 -7.86 0.81
N LYS A 48 -42.60 -9.17 0.67
CA LYS A 48 -43.20 -10.20 1.53
C LYS A 48 -42.61 -10.18 2.93
N GLU A 49 -41.35 -9.89 3.02
CA GLU A 49 -40.58 -9.57 4.23
C GLU A 49 -39.49 -8.57 3.84
N GLY A 50 -39.02 -7.75 4.78
CA GLY A 50 -37.84 -6.92 4.52
C GLY A 50 -36.69 -7.79 4.02
N PRO A 51 -35.71 -7.25 3.26
CA PRO A 51 -34.65 -8.03 2.68
C PRO A 51 -33.96 -8.86 3.76
N GLN A 52 -34.21 -10.19 3.76
CA GLN A 52 -33.71 -11.10 4.77
C GLN A 52 -32.20 -11.22 4.64
N THR A 53 -31.49 -10.49 5.46
CA THR A 53 -30.14 -10.91 5.85
C THR A 53 -30.29 -11.93 6.97
N ARG A 54 -30.19 -13.20 6.69
CA ARG A 54 -30.01 -14.24 7.70
C ARG A 54 -28.60 -14.13 8.29
N THR A 55 -28.26 -13.02 8.82
CA THR A 55 -27.08 -12.87 9.64
C THR A 55 -27.45 -12.00 10.81
N ASP A 56 -27.28 -12.58 11.96
CA ASP A 56 -27.48 -12.05 13.28
C ASP A 56 -26.51 -10.90 13.58
N VAL A 57 -26.62 -9.84 12.79
CA VAL A 57 -25.92 -8.60 13.03
C VAL A 57 -26.97 -7.50 13.03
N SER A 58 -26.93 -6.65 14.02
CA SER A 58 -27.70 -5.41 14.18
C SER A 58 -27.65 -4.43 12.99
N ILE A 59 -27.32 -4.92 11.79
CA ILE A 59 -27.40 -4.28 10.48
C ILE A 59 -28.87 -4.24 10.00
N ALA A 60 -29.75 -4.96 10.66
CA ALA A 60 -31.19 -5.03 10.35
C ALA A 60 -31.90 -3.66 10.34
N SER A 61 -31.32 -2.63 10.92
CA SER A 61 -31.93 -1.29 10.92
C SER A 61 -31.78 -0.52 9.60
N ARG A 62 -31.15 -1.09 8.54
CA ARG A 62 -30.79 -0.34 7.34
C ARG A 62 -31.30 -0.90 6.02
N ASN A 63 -32.11 -1.94 6.03
CA ASN A 63 -32.79 -2.44 4.83
C ASN A 63 -34.09 -1.65 4.58
N LYS A 64 -33.99 -0.34 4.73
CA LYS A 64 -35.07 0.57 4.43
C LYS A 64 -34.88 1.10 3.01
N TRP A 65 -35.88 0.86 2.18
CA TRP A 65 -35.96 1.47 0.87
C TRP A 65 -36.16 2.98 1.00
N THR A 66 -35.61 3.72 0.07
CA THR A 66 -35.82 5.16 -0.02
C THR A 66 -36.77 5.45 -1.18
N ALA A 67 -37.70 6.38 -0.99
CA ALA A 67 -38.58 6.82 -2.05
C ALA A 67 -37.76 7.23 -3.29
N GLY A 68 -38.11 6.65 -4.45
CA GLY A 68 -37.36 6.85 -5.70
C GLY A 68 -36.26 5.81 -5.96
N ASP A 69 -35.99 4.87 -5.05
CA ASP A 69 -35.16 3.68 -5.37
C ASP A 69 -35.78 2.90 -6.52
N ARG A 70 -34.94 2.40 -7.44
CA ARG A 70 -35.39 1.71 -8.63
C ARG A 70 -34.91 0.27 -8.69
N LEU A 71 -35.82 -0.63 -9.05
CA LEU A 71 -35.53 -2.01 -9.41
C LEU A 71 -35.54 -2.15 -10.92
N ILE A 72 -34.63 -2.95 -11.47
CA ILE A 72 -34.78 -3.50 -12.81
C ILE A 72 -35.87 -4.57 -12.75
N ALA A 73 -36.83 -4.54 -13.69
CA ALA A 73 -37.73 -5.61 -14.01
C ALA A 73 -37.38 -6.13 -15.41
N TYR A 74 -37.03 -7.40 -15.50
CA TYR A 74 -36.62 -8.04 -16.75
C TYR A 74 -37.51 -9.22 -17.04
N ASN A 75 -38.21 -9.18 -18.18
CA ASN A 75 -39.05 -10.31 -18.60
C ASN A 75 -38.15 -11.42 -19.15
N ILE A 76 -38.08 -12.53 -18.43
CA ILE A 76 -37.25 -13.69 -18.80
C ILE A 76 -37.86 -14.44 -19.97
N THR A 77 -39.19 -14.52 -20.01
CA THR A 77 -39.96 -15.29 -21.03
C THR A 77 -39.94 -14.58 -22.37
N ASN A 78 -40.19 -13.28 -22.35
CA ASN A 78 -40.22 -12.42 -23.55
C ASN A 78 -39.32 -11.20 -23.36
N PRO A 79 -38.01 -11.34 -23.60
CA PRO A 79 -37.05 -10.25 -23.36
C PRO A 79 -37.17 -9.16 -24.44
N GLU A 80 -37.71 -8.00 -24.07
CA GLU A 80 -37.83 -6.82 -24.97
C GLU A 80 -36.96 -5.64 -24.50
N GLY A 81 -36.40 -5.71 -23.30
CA GLY A 81 -35.59 -4.64 -22.69
C GLY A 81 -35.60 -4.73 -21.17
N TYR A 82 -35.24 -3.61 -20.54
CA TYR A 82 -35.30 -3.45 -19.10
C TYR A 82 -36.35 -2.42 -18.74
N ASP A 83 -37.33 -2.83 -17.98
CA ASP A 83 -38.25 -1.94 -17.30
C ASP A 83 -37.75 -1.64 -15.89
N TYR A 84 -38.34 -0.67 -15.22
CA TYR A 84 -38.02 -0.39 -13.84
C TYR A 84 -39.24 -0.05 -13.01
N LEU A 85 -39.16 -0.46 -11.76
CA LEU A 85 -40.18 -0.18 -10.74
C LEU A 85 -39.56 0.75 -9.69
N THR A 86 -40.32 1.74 -9.24
CA THR A 86 -39.84 2.79 -8.35
C THR A 86 -40.53 2.68 -6.99
N ALA A 87 -39.72 2.76 -5.91
CA ALA A 87 -40.19 2.79 -4.54
C ALA A 87 -41.06 4.02 -4.26
N THR A 88 -42.21 3.83 -3.63
CA THR A 88 -43.19 4.91 -3.40
C THR A 88 -42.94 5.75 -2.16
N ASP A 89 -42.25 5.19 -1.17
CA ASP A 89 -42.01 5.84 0.13
C ASP A 89 -40.75 5.29 0.81
N ASP A 90 -40.38 5.90 1.92
CA ASP A 90 -39.26 5.52 2.76
C ASP A 90 -39.67 4.46 3.78
N SER A 91 -39.68 3.18 3.38
CA SER A 91 -40.13 2.10 4.24
C SER A 91 -39.42 0.78 3.94
N ILE A 92 -39.37 -0.13 4.91
CA ILE A 92 -38.97 -1.53 4.68
C ILE A 92 -40.06 -2.30 3.89
N TYR A 93 -41.29 -1.79 3.90
CA TYR A 93 -42.45 -2.35 3.23
C TYR A 93 -42.95 -1.47 2.08
N THR A 94 -42.08 -0.59 1.53
CA THR A 94 -42.46 0.27 0.40
C THR A 94 -42.99 -0.54 -0.76
N LYS A 95 -43.99 -0.01 -1.44
CA LYS A 95 -44.45 -0.57 -2.70
C LYS A 95 -43.60 -0.06 -3.84
N PHE A 96 -43.29 -0.93 -4.78
CA PHE A 96 -42.65 -0.54 -6.04
C PHE A 96 -43.70 -0.49 -7.13
N LYS A 97 -43.72 0.61 -7.88
CA LYS A 97 -44.69 0.81 -8.96
C LYS A 97 -43.99 1.24 -10.26
N GLY A 98 -44.56 0.83 -11.38
CA GLY A 98 -44.13 1.23 -12.71
C GLY A 98 -44.93 0.47 -13.78
N ASP A 99 -44.72 0.83 -15.03
CA ASP A 99 -45.29 0.14 -16.17
C ASP A 99 -44.21 -0.79 -16.75
N ILE A 100 -44.56 -2.08 -16.93
CA ILE A 100 -43.59 -3.07 -17.41
C ILE A 100 -44.19 -3.89 -18.55
N HIS A 101 -43.32 -4.39 -19.44
CA HIS A 101 -43.68 -5.31 -20.51
C HIS A 101 -43.89 -6.71 -19.94
N TRP A 102 -45.15 -7.11 -19.79
CA TRP A 102 -45.49 -8.37 -19.18
C TRP A 102 -46.87 -8.87 -19.68
N LYS A 103 -47.00 -10.14 -19.88
CA LYS A 103 -48.27 -10.83 -20.13
C LYS A 103 -48.42 -12.00 -19.18
N GLU A 104 -49.66 -12.48 -19.04
CA GLU A 104 -49.97 -13.61 -18.16
C GLU A 104 -49.16 -14.86 -18.53
N GLY A 105 -48.54 -15.48 -17.53
CA GLY A 105 -47.64 -16.63 -17.70
C GLY A 105 -46.16 -16.28 -17.86
N ASP A 106 -45.80 -15.02 -18.00
CA ASP A 106 -44.41 -14.62 -18.08
C ASP A 106 -43.70 -14.70 -16.69
N GLU A 107 -42.42 -15.07 -16.70
CA GLU A 107 -41.53 -14.98 -15.56
C GLU A 107 -40.73 -13.64 -15.60
N LEU A 108 -40.62 -12.99 -14.45
CA LEU A 108 -39.82 -11.77 -14.32
C LEU A 108 -38.64 -11.98 -13.40
N ALA A 109 -37.50 -11.36 -13.71
CA ALA A 109 -36.40 -11.15 -12.80
C ALA A 109 -36.41 -9.73 -12.28
N LEU A 110 -36.17 -9.58 -10.97
CA LEU A 110 -35.96 -8.31 -10.31
C LEU A 110 -34.53 -8.18 -9.91
N PHE A 111 -33.97 -6.97 -10.09
CA PHE A 111 -32.59 -6.70 -9.70
C PHE A 111 -32.42 -5.29 -9.13
N TYR A 112 -31.61 -5.15 -8.06
CA TYR A 112 -31.24 -3.88 -7.43
C TYR A 112 -29.72 -3.82 -7.21
N PRO A 113 -29.09 -2.65 -7.25
CA PRO A 113 -29.65 -1.34 -7.62
C PRO A 113 -29.75 -1.17 -9.15
N PHE A 114 -30.69 -0.31 -9.57
CA PHE A 114 -30.75 0.11 -10.96
C PHE A 114 -29.48 0.89 -11.30
N ARG A 115 -28.71 0.42 -12.29
CA ARG A 115 -27.47 1.09 -12.72
C ARG A 115 -27.75 2.09 -13.83
N TYR A 116 -27.19 3.27 -13.67
CA TYR A 116 -27.13 4.26 -14.74
C TYR A 116 -25.90 3.98 -15.59
N ASN A 117 -26.09 3.98 -16.92
CA ASN A 117 -25.01 3.76 -17.88
C ASN A 117 -24.41 2.35 -17.83
N THR A 118 -25.21 1.38 -18.14
CA THR A 118 -24.66 0.08 -18.51
C THR A 118 -23.86 0.24 -19.80
N LYS A 119 -22.59 -0.16 -19.80
CA LYS A 119 -21.89 -0.51 -21.05
C LYS A 119 -22.89 -1.37 -21.87
N GLU A 120 -22.81 -1.31 -23.18
CA GLU A 120 -23.55 -2.21 -24.05
C GLU A 120 -23.27 -3.65 -23.64
N THR A 121 -24.10 -4.16 -22.75
CA THR A 121 -24.05 -5.54 -22.28
C THR A 121 -25.15 -6.32 -22.99
N PRO A 122 -24.96 -7.60 -23.26
CA PRO A 122 -26.01 -8.44 -23.78
C PRO A 122 -27.28 -8.34 -22.91
N MET A 123 -28.43 -8.39 -23.54
CA MET A 123 -29.71 -8.34 -22.85
C MET A 123 -29.80 -9.44 -21.77
N GLY A 124 -30.32 -9.09 -20.61
CA GLY A 124 -30.40 -10.00 -19.46
C GLY A 124 -29.10 -10.13 -18.65
N ILE A 125 -28.04 -9.40 -19.01
CA ILE A 125 -26.78 -9.37 -18.27
C ILE A 125 -26.61 -8.00 -17.59
N VAL A 126 -26.26 -8.02 -16.29
CA VAL A 126 -25.97 -6.82 -15.49
C VAL A 126 -24.54 -6.92 -14.99
N PRO A 127 -23.65 -5.99 -15.38
CA PRO A 127 -22.28 -6.00 -14.88
C PRO A 127 -22.25 -5.63 -13.40
N LEU A 128 -21.52 -6.37 -12.60
CA LEU A 128 -21.22 -6.08 -11.19
C LEU A 128 -19.83 -5.48 -11.06
N GLY A 129 -19.66 -4.52 -10.17
CA GLY A 129 -18.34 -3.95 -9.86
C GLY A 129 -18.27 -3.60 -8.38
N LEU A 130 -17.09 -3.77 -7.75
CA LEU A 130 -16.87 -3.51 -6.33
C LEU A 130 -16.06 -2.25 -6.06
N LYS A 131 -15.31 -1.74 -7.04
CA LYS A 131 -14.45 -0.55 -6.86
C LYS A 131 -15.26 0.72 -6.84
N GLU A 132 -16.14 0.85 -7.81
CA GLU A 132 -17.08 1.95 -7.91
C GLU A 132 -18.39 1.47 -8.56
N ASN A 133 -19.48 2.10 -8.23
CA ASN A 133 -20.76 1.88 -8.89
C ASN A 133 -21.58 3.18 -8.94
N THR A 134 -22.23 3.42 -10.08
CA THR A 134 -23.13 4.55 -10.27
C THR A 134 -24.56 4.08 -10.26
N ILE A 135 -25.34 4.60 -9.32
CA ILE A 135 -26.77 4.32 -9.17
C ILE A 135 -27.58 5.59 -9.33
N LEU A 136 -28.88 5.46 -9.57
CA LEU A 136 -29.79 6.60 -9.55
C LEU A 136 -30.29 6.83 -8.11
N VAL A 137 -30.04 8.01 -7.59
CA VAL A 137 -30.58 8.48 -6.31
C VAL A 137 -31.48 9.70 -6.61
N SER A 138 -32.77 9.58 -6.33
CA SER A 138 -33.75 10.62 -6.65
C SER A 138 -33.68 11.08 -8.12
N GLY A 139 -33.49 10.13 -9.04
CA GLY A 139 -33.39 10.39 -10.48
C GLY A 139 -32.07 10.98 -10.99
N LYS A 140 -31.08 11.17 -10.12
CA LYS A 140 -29.74 11.68 -10.48
C LYS A 140 -28.70 10.58 -10.35
N PRO A 141 -27.73 10.48 -11.29
CA PRO A 141 -26.63 9.53 -11.17
C PRO A 141 -25.69 9.95 -10.02
N VAL A 142 -25.40 9.00 -9.14
CA VAL A 142 -24.45 9.16 -8.02
C VAL A 142 -23.49 7.98 -8.04
N THR A 143 -22.21 8.29 -8.15
CA THR A 143 -21.14 7.29 -8.07
C THR A 143 -20.71 7.12 -6.62
N GLY A 144 -20.66 5.89 -6.16
CA GLY A 144 -20.19 5.54 -4.83
C GLY A 144 -18.98 4.62 -4.86
N HIS A 145 -18.17 4.73 -3.82
CA HIS A 145 -17.03 3.86 -3.55
C HIS A 145 -17.19 3.21 -2.19
N GLN A 146 -16.57 2.05 -2.00
CA GLN A 146 -16.46 1.49 -0.66
C GLN A 146 -15.49 2.33 0.17
N ASN A 147 -15.89 2.69 1.39
CA ASN A 147 -15.10 3.51 2.32
C ASN A 147 -14.85 2.82 3.68
N GLY A 148 -15.00 1.50 3.72
CA GLY A 148 -14.81 0.71 4.94
C GLY A 148 -15.98 0.76 5.92
N THR A 149 -17.10 1.37 5.53
CA THR A 149 -18.32 1.45 6.38
C THR A 149 -19.54 0.91 5.65
N ILE A 150 -20.49 0.36 6.41
CA ILE A 150 -21.76 -0.14 5.89
C ILE A 150 -22.57 0.96 5.18
N ALA A 151 -22.39 2.22 5.57
CA ALA A 151 -23.13 3.35 5.01
C ALA A 151 -23.01 3.46 3.47
N ASN A 152 -21.89 3.03 2.91
CA ASN A 152 -21.64 3.06 1.48
C ASN A 152 -22.05 1.78 0.74
N PHE A 153 -22.54 0.74 1.44
CA PHE A 153 -23.01 -0.49 0.79
C PHE A 153 -24.20 -0.26 -0.11
N LYS A 154 -25.01 0.80 0.11
CA LYS A 154 -26.14 1.15 -0.74
C LYS A 154 -25.80 1.25 -2.24
N TYR A 155 -24.57 1.58 -2.58
CA TYR A 155 -24.10 1.64 -3.97
C TYR A 155 -23.83 0.26 -4.59
N PHE A 156 -23.66 -0.77 -3.76
CA PHE A 156 -23.23 -2.12 -4.12
C PHE A 156 -24.19 -3.20 -3.59
N ASP A 157 -25.38 -2.80 -3.14
CA ASP A 157 -26.35 -3.71 -2.52
C ASP A 157 -27.07 -4.57 -3.57
N TYR A 158 -26.29 -5.38 -4.30
CA TYR A 158 -26.78 -6.23 -5.36
C TYR A 158 -27.75 -7.27 -4.81
N MET A 159 -29.01 -7.18 -5.24
CA MET A 159 -30.08 -8.11 -4.86
C MET A 159 -30.81 -8.60 -6.10
N TRP A 160 -31.28 -9.82 -6.06
CA TRP A 160 -32.00 -10.47 -7.16
C TRP A 160 -33.09 -11.36 -6.64
N GLY A 161 -34.22 -11.43 -7.38
CA GLY A 161 -35.33 -12.32 -7.16
C GLY A 161 -36.07 -12.67 -8.45
N LYS A 162 -36.90 -13.71 -8.42
CA LYS A 162 -37.77 -14.11 -9.53
C LYS A 162 -39.22 -14.10 -9.10
N LEU A 163 -40.05 -13.67 -10.02
CA LEU A 163 -41.51 -13.74 -9.92
C LEU A 163 -42.02 -14.73 -10.96
N LYS A 164 -42.91 -15.65 -10.51
CA LYS A 164 -43.46 -16.71 -11.37
C LYS A 164 -44.99 -16.78 -11.38
N ASN A 165 -45.63 -16.38 -10.28
CA ASN A 165 -47.07 -16.52 -10.09
C ASN A 165 -47.71 -15.15 -9.91
N ILE A 166 -47.54 -14.30 -10.92
CA ILE A 166 -47.95 -12.90 -10.89
C ILE A 166 -49.49 -12.87 -10.97
N GLN A 167 -50.12 -12.14 -10.05
CA GLN A 167 -51.56 -11.94 -10.00
C GLN A 167 -51.95 -10.76 -10.90
N THR A 168 -53.10 -10.82 -11.55
CA THR A 168 -53.62 -9.79 -12.45
C THR A 168 -55.14 -9.70 -12.40
N ASP A 169 -55.66 -8.50 -12.60
CA ASP A 169 -57.06 -8.20 -12.85
C ASP A 169 -57.36 -7.92 -14.34
N GLY A 170 -56.39 -8.17 -15.21
CA GLY A 170 -56.41 -7.87 -16.63
C GLY A 170 -55.92 -6.46 -17.01
N HIS A 171 -55.86 -5.52 -16.06
CA HIS A 171 -55.41 -4.14 -16.27
C HIS A 171 -54.09 -3.83 -15.54
N SER A 172 -53.96 -4.38 -14.34
CA SER A 172 -52.77 -4.25 -13.52
C SER A 172 -52.29 -5.61 -13.02
N ALA A 173 -51.04 -5.68 -12.65
CA ALA A 173 -50.46 -6.88 -12.08
C ALA A 173 -49.82 -6.57 -10.72
N TRP A 174 -49.78 -7.54 -9.82
CA TRP A 174 -49.16 -7.42 -8.50
C TRP A 174 -48.62 -8.75 -8.02
N GLU A 175 -47.60 -8.70 -7.18
CA GLU A 175 -47.01 -9.85 -6.54
C GLU A 175 -46.28 -9.43 -5.26
N ASP A 176 -46.15 -10.38 -4.34
CA ASP A 176 -45.23 -10.28 -3.23
C ASP A 176 -43.85 -10.77 -3.69
N PHE A 177 -42.78 -10.05 -3.34
CA PHE A 177 -41.46 -10.40 -3.80
C PHE A 177 -40.46 -10.61 -2.67
N LEU A 178 -39.48 -11.47 -2.95
CA LEU A 178 -38.32 -11.71 -2.11
C LEU A 178 -37.04 -11.55 -2.95
N MET A 179 -36.13 -10.72 -2.50
CA MET A 179 -34.83 -10.54 -3.14
C MET A 179 -33.71 -11.01 -2.24
N ASN A 180 -32.81 -11.78 -2.82
CA ASN A 180 -31.63 -12.29 -2.13
C ASN A 180 -30.39 -11.50 -2.50
N LYS A 181 -29.56 -11.17 -1.51
CA LYS A 181 -28.28 -10.51 -1.74
C LYS A 181 -27.35 -11.39 -2.56
N GLN A 182 -26.67 -10.78 -3.52
CA GLN A 182 -25.77 -11.46 -4.46
C GLN A 182 -24.30 -11.23 -4.13
N TYR A 183 -24.00 -10.68 -2.97
CA TYR A 183 -22.67 -10.43 -2.43
C TYR A 183 -22.55 -11.03 -1.02
N CYS A 184 -21.35 -11.08 -0.52
CA CYS A 184 -21.04 -11.28 0.89
C CYS A 184 -20.26 -10.06 1.41
N PHE A 185 -20.08 -9.95 2.73
CA PHE A 185 -19.18 -8.95 3.26
C PHE A 185 -18.38 -9.47 4.44
N ILE A 186 -17.20 -8.89 4.59
CA ILE A 186 -16.30 -9.16 5.70
C ILE A 186 -16.23 -7.94 6.61
N ARG A 187 -16.14 -8.18 7.91
CA ARG A 187 -15.67 -7.20 8.88
C ARG A 187 -14.24 -7.54 9.26
N LEU A 188 -13.32 -6.76 8.75
CA LEU A 188 -11.90 -6.95 8.98
C LEU A 188 -11.47 -6.24 10.26
N ASN A 189 -11.00 -7.02 11.22
CA ASN A 189 -10.37 -6.53 12.45
C ASN A 189 -8.88 -6.88 12.41
N ILE A 190 -8.05 -5.98 12.90
CA ILE A 190 -6.61 -6.19 13.00
C ILE A 190 -6.18 -6.16 14.46
N ILE A 191 -5.46 -7.18 14.88
CA ILE A 191 -4.83 -7.24 16.20
C ILE A 191 -3.32 -7.17 16.00
N PHE A 192 -2.69 -6.20 16.66
CA PHE A 192 -1.26 -5.99 16.66
C PHE A 192 -0.74 -5.95 18.09
N ASN A 193 0.27 -6.78 18.40
CA ASN A 193 0.80 -6.92 19.76
C ASN A 193 -0.29 -7.15 20.83
N GLY A 194 -1.27 -8.01 20.49
CA GLY A 194 -2.39 -8.33 21.38
C GLY A 194 -3.43 -7.23 21.58
N LYS A 195 -3.33 -6.10 20.85
CA LYS A 195 -4.27 -4.99 20.92
C LYS A 195 -4.95 -4.73 19.58
N PRO A 196 -6.24 -4.34 19.55
CA PRO A 196 -6.91 -3.91 18.34
C PRO A 196 -6.23 -2.66 17.74
N VAL A 197 -6.01 -2.66 16.42
CA VAL A 197 -5.59 -1.49 15.66
C VAL A 197 -6.83 -0.63 15.43
N LYS A 198 -6.80 0.64 15.86
CA LYS A 198 -7.98 1.52 15.86
C LYS A 198 -7.88 2.71 14.91
N ASP A 199 -6.79 2.81 14.17
CA ASP A 199 -6.46 3.95 13.32
C ASP A 199 -6.21 3.57 11.87
N MET A 200 -6.88 2.53 11.38
CA MET A 200 -6.77 2.09 9.99
C MET A 200 -7.38 3.14 9.05
N THR A 201 -6.66 3.48 7.99
CA THR A 201 -7.08 4.46 6.99
C THR A 201 -7.33 3.85 5.62
N GLN A 202 -6.69 2.72 5.33
CA GLN A 202 -6.79 2.09 4.02
C GLN A 202 -6.57 0.58 4.11
N VAL A 203 -7.33 -0.16 3.32
CA VAL A 203 -7.15 -1.60 3.13
C VAL A 203 -7.12 -1.92 1.66
N THR A 204 -6.03 -2.51 1.17
CA THR A 204 -5.96 -3.11 -0.17
C THR A 204 -6.10 -4.61 -0.05
N ILE A 205 -7.05 -5.17 -0.78
CA ILE A 205 -7.31 -6.62 -0.82
C ILE A 205 -6.92 -7.12 -2.20
N LYS A 206 -6.14 -8.19 -2.25
CA LYS A 206 -5.67 -8.82 -3.48
C LYS A 206 -6.22 -10.23 -3.63
N ASN A 207 -6.23 -10.71 -4.86
CA ASN A 207 -6.72 -12.05 -5.23
C ASN A 207 -8.21 -12.25 -4.95
N ILE A 208 -9.02 -11.25 -5.28
CA ILE A 208 -10.48 -11.24 -5.19
C ILE A 208 -11.12 -10.98 -6.55
N TYR A 209 -12.35 -11.45 -6.75
CA TYR A 209 -13.14 -11.00 -7.89
C TYR A 209 -13.65 -9.59 -7.63
N THR A 210 -13.27 -8.64 -8.46
CA THR A 210 -13.68 -7.23 -8.36
C THR A 210 -14.83 -6.88 -9.29
N GLU A 211 -15.06 -7.72 -10.29
CA GLU A 211 -16.06 -7.52 -11.35
C GLU A 211 -16.62 -8.87 -11.80
N GLY A 212 -17.83 -8.85 -12.35
CA GLY A 212 -18.46 -9.99 -12.95
C GLY A 212 -19.77 -9.61 -13.67
N ASP A 213 -20.26 -10.51 -14.48
CA ASP A 213 -21.52 -10.37 -15.23
C ASP A 213 -22.61 -11.21 -14.58
N PHE A 214 -23.63 -10.56 -14.10
CA PHE A 214 -24.79 -11.21 -13.48
C PHE A 214 -25.88 -11.51 -14.51
N ASN A 215 -26.24 -12.77 -14.66
CA ASN A 215 -27.32 -13.19 -15.54
C ASN A 215 -28.67 -13.15 -14.81
N LEU A 216 -29.56 -12.27 -15.24
CA LEU A 216 -30.89 -12.06 -14.64
C LEU A 216 -31.79 -13.30 -14.74
N SER A 217 -31.66 -14.06 -15.82
CA SER A 217 -32.50 -15.25 -16.04
C SER A 217 -32.09 -16.42 -15.12
N THR A 218 -30.79 -16.58 -14.84
CA THR A 218 -30.29 -17.73 -14.09
C THR A 218 -29.89 -17.40 -12.66
N GLY A 219 -29.61 -16.15 -12.34
CA GLY A 219 -29.08 -15.72 -11.05
C GLY A 219 -27.60 -16.09 -10.84
N GLN A 220 -26.91 -16.42 -11.94
CA GLN A 220 -25.49 -16.78 -11.90
C GLN A 220 -24.59 -15.57 -12.18
N ILE A 221 -23.41 -15.57 -11.59
CA ILE A 221 -22.37 -14.59 -11.85
C ILE A 221 -21.27 -15.26 -12.68
N THR A 222 -20.92 -14.67 -13.81
CA THR A 222 -19.73 -15.02 -14.57
C THR A 222 -18.62 -14.05 -14.15
N TYR A 223 -17.60 -14.57 -13.49
CA TYR A 223 -16.52 -13.73 -12.94
C TYR A 223 -15.47 -13.43 -13.99
N THR A 224 -14.87 -12.24 -13.87
CA THR A 224 -13.64 -11.89 -14.55
C THR A 224 -12.41 -12.46 -13.81
N ASN A 225 -11.21 -12.08 -14.22
CA ASN A 225 -10.01 -12.47 -13.50
C ASN A 225 -9.95 -11.86 -12.10
N LYS A 226 -9.35 -12.58 -11.15
CA LYS A 226 -9.07 -12.04 -9.82
C LYS A 226 -8.10 -10.86 -9.91
N GLY A 227 -8.35 -9.84 -9.12
CA GLY A 227 -7.58 -8.60 -9.10
C GLY A 227 -7.38 -8.08 -7.68
N GLU A 228 -7.18 -6.78 -7.57
CA GLU A 228 -7.07 -6.07 -6.31
C GLU A 228 -8.06 -4.91 -6.21
N MET A 229 -8.47 -4.61 -4.99
CA MET A 229 -9.31 -3.47 -4.66
C MET A 229 -8.75 -2.74 -3.44
N THR A 230 -8.71 -1.42 -3.50
CA THR A 230 -8.33 -0.56 -2.38
C THR A 230 -9.56 0.16 -1.85
N VAL A 231 -9.78 0.03 -0.55
CA VAL A 231 -10.84 0.71 0.19
C VAL A 231 -10.18 1.74 1.10
N THR A 232 -10.49 3.02 0.89
CA THR A 232 -9.94 4.14 1.67
C THR A 232 -11.03 4.73 2.53
N ALA A 233 -10.77 4.86 3.82
CA ALA A 233 -11.71 5.42 4.79
C ALA A 233 -11.63 6.95 4.84
N ASP A 234 -12.77 7.62 4.98
CA ASP A 234 -12.86 9.08 5.13
C ASP A 234 -12.24 9.57 6.45
N LYS A 235 -12.20 8.71 7.45
CA LYS A 235 -11.57 8.90 8.76
C LYS A 235 -11.02 7.57 9.26
N PRO A 236 -10.05 7.57 10.19
CA PRO A 236 -9.52 6.34 10.76
C PRO A 236 -10.61 5.45 11.37
N LEU A 237 -10.55 4.16 11.12
CA LEU A 237 -11.51 3.15 11.55
C LEU A 237 -10.87 2.08 12.44
N GLU A 238 -11.65 1.51 13.35
CA GLU A 238 -11.25 0.37 14.19
C GLU A 238 -11.45 -0.99 13.46
N TYR A 239 -12.32 -1.01 12.47
CA TYR A 239 -12.57 -2.16 11.59
C TYR A 239 -13.00 -1.66 10.22
N PHE A 240 -12.84 -2.48 9.20
CA PHE A 240 -13.32 -2.22 7.85
C PHE A 240 -14.43 -3.20 7.50
N ASP A 241 -15.60 -2.68 7.16
CA ASP A 241 -16.65 -3.44 6.51
C ASP A 241 -16.43 -3.38 4.99
N ILE A 242 -16.25 -4.52 4.36
CA ILE A 242 -15.87 -4.62 2.96
C ILE A 242 -16.77 -5.63 2.26
N LEU A 243 -17.42 -5.19 1.21
CA LEU A 243 -18.27 -5.99 0.37
C LEU A 243 -17.45 -6.73 -0.68
N LEU A 244 -17.71 -8.01 -0.85
CA LEU A 244 -17.03 -8.90 -1.79
C LEU A 244 -18.03 -9.65 -2.67
N LEU A 245 -17.61 -10.02 -3.88
CA LEU A 245 -18.32 -11.03 -4.66
C LEU A 245 -18.07 -12.42 -4.07
N PRO A 246 -19.05 -13.32 -4.10
CA PRO A 246 -18.92 -14.68 -3.60
C PRO A 246 -17.77 -15.43 -4.26
N ASP A 247 -17.03 -16.21 -3.49
CA ASP A 247 -15.89 -17.00 -3.97
C ASP A 247 -15.74 -18.27 -3.12
N ALA A 248 -15.88 -19.42 -3.73
CA ALA A 248 -15.75 -20.71 -3.03
C ALA A 248 -14.30 -21.02 -2.61
N HIS A 249 -13.32 -20.35 -3.24
CA HIS A 249 -11.90 -20.58 -3.04
C HIS A 249 -11.16 -19.26 -2.77
N LEU A 250 -11.69 -18.45 -1.86
CA LEU A 250 -11.09 -17.17 -1.51
C LEU A 250 -9.84 -17.37 -0.66
N ARG A 251 -8.70 -16.94 -1.18
CA ARG A 251 -7.45 -16.79 -0.44
C ARG A 251 -6.87 -15.40 -0.70
N ALA A 252 -7.39 -14.43 0.01
CA ALA A 252 -7.03 -13.04 -0.16
C ALA A 252 -5.74 -12.67 0.58
N SER A 253 -5.05 -11.66 0.07
CA SER A 253 -3.96 -10.96 0.77
C SER A 253 -4.39 -9.54 1.06
N PHE A 254 -3.92 -9.01 2.19
CA PHE A 254 -4.29 -7.69 2.70
C PHE A 254 -3.06 -6.82 2.89
N ILE A 255 -3.17 -5.55 2.50
CA ILE A 255 -2.24 -4.48 2.86
C ILE A 255 -3.07 -3.45 3.62
N ILE A 256 -2.75 -3.22 4.88
CA ILE A 256 -3.49 -2.34 5.77
C ILE A 256 -2.59 -1.16 6.14
N GLN A 257 -3.06 0.05 5.93
CA GLN A 257 -2.37 1.28 6.29
C GLN A 257 -3.07 1.95 7.46
N THR A 258 -2.30 2.53 8.36
CA THR A 258 -2.80 3.25 9.53
C THR A 258 -2.48 4.74 9.44
N LYS A 259 -3.19 5.56 10.19
CA LYS A 259 -2.92 6.99 10.34
C LYS A 259 -1.53 7.24 10.95
N SER A 260 -1.08 6.35 11.81
CA SER A 260 0.27 6.39 12.42
C SER A 260 1.40 6.02 11.45
N GLY A 261 1.09 5.71 10.18
CA GLY A 261 2.06 5.40 9.13
C GLY A 261 2.52 3.94 9.12
N ILE A 262 1.95 3.08 9.95
CA ILE A 262 2.27 1.65 9.96
C ILE A 262 1.55 0.96 8.80
N THR A 263 2.27 0.10 8.10
CA THR A 263 1.69 -0.76 7.05
C THR A 263 1.82 -2.22 7.46
N PHE A 264 0.68 -2.87 7.63
CA PHE A 264 0.62 -4.31 7.87
C PHE A 264 0.36 -5.08 6.59
N ARG A 265 0.88 -6.30 6.50
CA ARG A 265 0.64 -7.23 5.40
C ARG A 265 0.22 -8.57 5.99
N ALA A 266 -0.80 -9.17 5.40
CA ALA A 266 -1.27 -10.47 5.81
C ALA A 266 -1.82 -11.23 4.59
N THR A 267 -1.83 -12.54 4.67
CA THR A 267 -2.48 -13.42 3.69
C THR A 267 -3.30 -14.45 4.45
N MET A 268 -4.47 -14.79 3.94
CA MET A 268 -5.28 -15.87 4.51
C MET A 268 -4.48 -17.17 4.51
N GLU A 269 -4.45 -17.85 5.64
CA GLU A 269 -3.66 -19.07 5.82
C GLU A 269 -4.14 -20.21 4.91
N GLN A 270 -5.47 -20.26 4.67
CA GLN A 270 -6.13 -21.25 3.83
C GLN A 270 -7.20 -20.62 2.95
N GLU A 271 -7.77 -21.39 2.05
CA GLU A 271 -8.95 -21.02 1.27
C GLU A 271 -10.21 -21.08 2.13
N TYR A 272 -11.11 -20.15 1.90
CA TYR A 272 -12.41 -20.06 2.55
C TYR A 272 -13.53 -19.99 1.50
N ASN A 273 -14.67 -20.59 1.82
CA ASN A 273 -15.87 -20.46 1.01
C ASN A 273 -16.69 -19.26 1.47
N TYR A 274 -16.73 -18.22 0.64
CA TYR A 274 -17.51 -17.00 0.87
C TYR A 274 -18.78 -17.04 0.02
N GLU A 275 -19.92 -17.30 0.68
CA GLU A 275 -21.23 -17.50 0.05
C GLU A 275 -22.03 -16.21 0.00
N LYS A 276 -22.98 -16.16 -0.96
CA LYS A 276 -23.95 -15.05 -1.09
C LYS A 276 -24.71 -14.82 0.21
N ALA A 277 -25.06 -13.57 0.46
CA ALA A 277 -25.86 -13.11 1.60
C ALA A 277 -25.30 -13.47 2.98
N LYS A 278 -24.01 -13.76 3.09
CA LYS A 278 -23.35 -14.06 4.37
C LYS A 278 -22.40 -12.95 4.82
N TYR A 279 -22.30 -12.83 6.13
CA TYR A 279 -21.35 -11.97 6.84
C TYR A 279 -20.24 -12.83 7.44
N TYR A 280 -19.01 -12.34 7.33
CA TYR A 280 -17.81 -13.01 7.84
C TYR A 280 -17.00 -12.06 8.72
N PRO A 281 -17.05 -12.23 10.06
CA PRO A 281 -16.08 -11.56 10.91
C PRO A 281 -14.71 -12.19 10.66
N TYR A 282 -13.74 -11.37 10.26
CA TYR A 282 -12.39 -11.82 9.97
C TYR A 282 -11.38 -11.03 10.79
N THR A 283 -10.70 -11.70 11.70
CA THR A 283 -9.67 -11.08 12.53
C THR A 283 -8.31 -11.58 12.10
N ILE A 284 -7.43 -10.63 11.78
CA ILE A 284 -6.04 -10.89 11.45
C ILE A 284 -5.19 -10.47 12.64
N THR A 285 -4.45 -11.42 13.22
CA THR A 285 -3.37 -11.09 14.14
C THR A 285 -2.12 -10.84 13.33
N VAL A 286 -1.73 -9.58 13.20
CA VAL A 286 -0.48 -9.21 12.54
C VAL A 286 0.64 -9.22 13.56
N LYS A 287 1.73 -9.85 13.19
CA LYS A 287 3.01 -9.68 13.88
C LYS A 287 3.65 -8.38 13.38
N ASP A 288 4.60 -7.86 14.13
CA ASP A 288 5.48 -6.81 13.59
C ASP A 288 5.90 -7.21 12.18
N PRO A 289 5.75 -6.32 11.18
CA PRO A 289 6.36 -6.57 9.89
C PRO A 289 7.81 -6.91 10.19
N ASP A 290 8.27 -8.08 9.77
CA ASP A 290 9.61 -8.56 10.10
C ASP A 290 10.55 -7.35 10.06
N PRO A 291 11.16 -6.97 11.19
CA PRO A 291 12.01 -5.78 11.25
C PRO A 291 13.30 -5.99 10.47
N PHE A 292 13.31 -7.03 9.63
CA PHE A 292 14.43 -7.43 8.79
C PHE A 292 13.99 -7.83 7.38
N ILE A 293 14.96 -7.85 6.47
CA ILE A 293 14.85 -8.33 5.09
C ILE A 293 15.80 -9.52 4.93
N PRO A 294 15.32 -10.71 4.56
CA PRO A 294 16.16 -11.87 4.34
C PRO A 294 16.89 -11.75 2.99
N ILE A 295 18.23 -11.80 3.02
CA ILE A 295 19.08 -11.78 1.82
C ILE A 295 20.19 -12.81 2.00
N ASP A 296 20.19 -13.84 1.18
CA ASP A 296 21.18 -14.92 1.16
C ASP A 296 21.47 -15.55 2.54
N GLY A 297 20.39 -15.84 3.28
CA GLY A 297 20.44 -16.43 4.63
C GLY A 297 20.74 -15.43 5.75
N VAL A 298 20.97 -14.16 5.45
CA VAL A 298 21.16 -13.10 6.43
C VAL A 298 19.88 -12.28 6.58
N LYS A 299 19.38 -12.13 7.79
CA LYS A 299 18.18 -11.35 8.11
C LYS A 299 18.59 -9.90 8.43
N TRP A 300 18.71 -9.06 7.43
CA TRP A 300 19.14 -7.67 7.55
C TRP A 300 18.11 -6.78 8.23
N GLY A 301 18.49 -6.09 9.30
CA GLY A 301 17.62 -5.11 9.95
C GLY A 301 17.20 -4.00 8.99
N LYS A 302 15.93 -3.61 9.07
CA LYS A 302 15.41 -2.45 8.32
C LYS A 302 15.87 -1.12 8.91
N TYR A 303 16.24 -1.12 10.20
CA TYR A 303 16.45 0.07 11.01
C TYR A 303 17.84 0.07 11.63
N ASN A 304 18.40 1.25 11.84
CA ASN A 304 19.65 1.44 12.56
C ASN A 304 19.45 1.24 14.07
N LEU A 305 20.51 0.82 14.76
CA LEU A 305 20.56 0.87 16.22
C LEU A 305 20.63 2.33 16.68
N GLN A 306 19.86 2.66 17.72
CA GLN A 306 19.84 3.97 18.36
C GLN A 306 19.88 3.82 19.89
N TYR A 307 20.39 4.85 20.56
CA TYR A 307 20.31 5.02 22.01
C TYR A 307 19.62 6.34 22.33
N GLU A 308 18.55 6.29 23.11
CA GLU A 308 17.81 7.46 23.59
C GLU A 308 17.29 7.14 25.01
N PRO A 309 17.84 7.77 26.07
CA PRO A 309 17.57 7.37 27.47
C PRO A 309 16.09 7.44 27.87
N THR A 310 15.28 8.24 27.17
CA THR A 310 13.85 8.44 27.45
C THR A 310 12.95 7.45 26.74
N GLU A 311 13.50 6.62 25.85
CA GLU A 311 12.76 5.66 25.06
C GLU A 311 12.95 4.24 25.59
N HIS A 312 11.88 3.47 25.60
CA HIS A 312 11.90 2.08 26.01
C HIS A 312 11.37 1.19 24.89
N GLN A 313 12.17 0.21 24.51
CA GLN A 313 11.73 -0.86 23.64
C GLN A 313 11.70 -2.17 24.43
N ASN A 314 10.54 -2.85 24.42
CA ASN A 314 10.41 -4.11 25.14
C ASN A 314 11.42 -5.16 24.62
N GLY A 315 12.11 -5.84 25.55
CA GLY A 315 13.15 -6.82 25.22
C GLY A 315 14.56 -6.22 25.03
N TRP A 316 14.71 -4.90 25.09
CA TRP A 316 15.99 -4.21 24.95
C TRP A 316 16.58 -3.77 26.30
N VAL A 317 17.86 -3.48 26.30
CA VAL A 317 18.51 -2.75 27.37
C VAL A 317 17.98 -1.31 27.35
N GLU A 318 17.77 -0.71 28.53
CA GLU A 318 17.19 0.62 28.67
C GLU A 318 17.92 1.67 27.81
N GLY A 319 17.14 2.49 27.13
CA GLY A 319 17.63 3.49 26.19
C GLY A 319 18.00 2.97 24.80
N TYR A 320 18.25 1.69 24.62
CA TYR A 320 18.53 1.15 23.30
C TYR A 320 17.27 0.69 22.58
N ARG A 321 17.25 0.94 21.26
CA ARG A 321 16.17 0.55 20.37
C ARG A 321 16.61 0.48 18.91
N LEU A 322 15.78 -0.05 18.06
CA LEU A 322 15.88 0.21 16.63
C LEU A 322 15.25 1.57 16.30
N ALA A 323 15.74 2.25 15.29
CA ALA A 323 15.15 3.46 14.74
C ALA A 323 13.69 3.21 14.32
N LYS A 324 12.85 4.24 14.35
CA LYS A 324 11.43 4.12 13.98
C LYS A 324 11.24 3.94 12.48
N ASN A 325 12.13 4.51 11.67
CA ASN A 325 12.12 4.39 10.22
C ASN A 325 13.51 4.02 9.68
N ALA A 326 13.55 3.45 8.48
CA ALA A 326 14.79 3.02 7.85
C ALA A 326 15.74 4.19 7.51
N TRP A 327 15.20 5.39 7.38
CA TRP A 327 15.93 6.63 7.07
C TRP A 327 16.28 7.47 8.28
N ASP A 328 15.84 7.10 9.47
CA ASP A 328 16.09 7.88 10.67
C ASP A 328 17.56 7.83 11.10
N TYR A 329 18.11 8.99 11.36
CA TYR A 329 19.30 9.22 12.14
C TYR A 329 19.18 10.57 12.86
N PHE A 330 19.85 10.74 13.99
CA PHE A 330 19.60 11.90 14.86
C PHE A 330 20.01 13.25 14.28
N TYR A 331 20.83 13.24 13.26
CA TYR A 331 21.16 14.44 12.52
C TYR A 331 20.65 14.33 11.09
N THR A 332 19.63 15.11 10.77
CA THR A 332 19.17 15.33 9.40
C THR A 332 19.49 16.78 9.01
N ASN A 333 20.30 16.97 7.99
CA ASN A 333 20.56 18.30 7.44
C ASN A 333 19.41 18.67 6.49
N ASN A 334 18.70 19.78 6.77
CA ASN A 334 17.69 20.32 5.87
C ASN A 334 18.29 20.91 4.59
N ASP A 335 19.59 21.22 4.60
CA ASP A 335 20.35 21.50 3.39
C ASP A 335 21.14 20.25 2.97
N PRO A 336 20.55 19.41 2.10
CA PRO A 336 21.21 18.20 1.62
C PRO A 336 22.50 18.51 0.84
N PHE A 337 22.84 19.77 0.66
CA PHE A 337 23.93 20.28 -0.16
C PHE A 337 25.08 20.86 0.62
N ASN A 338 24.88 21.04 1.90
CA ASN A 338 26.01 21.22 2.77
C ASN A 338 26.71 19.86 2.98
N LEU A 339 27.21 19.30 1.88
CA LEU A 339 27.86 17.99 1.84
C LEU A 339 29.17 17.96 2.70
N TYR A 340 29.61 19.09 3.16
CA TYR A 340 30.73 19.23 4.10
C TYR A 340 30.39 20.29 5.15
N PRO A 341 29.47 20.05 6.04
CA PRO A 341 29.47 20.80 7.28
C PRO A 341 30.73 20.34 8.01
N GLU A 342 31.87 20.88 7.61
CA GLU A 342 33.18 20.40 8.08
C GLU A 342 33.29 20.46 9.59
N PHE A 343 32.40 21.20 10.25
CA PHE A 343 32.44 21.39 11.68
C PHE A 343 31.05 21.70 12.23
N LEU A 344 30.18 20.72 12.29
CA LEU A 344 28.99 20.91 13.10
C LEU A 344 29.43 21.05 14.56
N PRO A 345 29.02 22.15 15.21
CA PRO A 345 29.36 22.35 16.59
C PRO A 345 28.80 21.20 17.45
N ARG A 346 29.38 21.00 18.63
CA ARG A 346 28.93 20.05 19.68
C ARG A 346 27.47 20.20 20.14
N ALA A 347 26.71 21.09 19.54
CA ALA A 347 25.30 21.35 19.85
C ALA A 347 24.36 20.24 19.43
N PHE A 348 24.87 19.14 18.95
CA PHE A 348 24.10 17.90 18.81
C PHE A 348 23.68 17.44 20.21
N ASN A 349 22.42 17.04 20.35
CA ASN A 349 21.92 16.56 21.64
C ASN A 349 22.73 15.36 22.11
N CYS A 350 23.67 15.59 23.02
CA CYS A 350 24.55 14.55 23.55
C CYS A 350 23.83 13.50 24.41
N VAL A 351 22.52 13.48 24.43
CA VAL A 351 21.69 12.54 25.18
C VAL A 351 21.24 11.37 24.31
N ALA A 352 21.05 11.59 22.99
CA ALA A 352 20.62 10.57 22.04
C ALA A 352 21.76 10.26 21.03
N PHE A 353 21.93 8.99 20.68
CA PHE A 353 23.07 8.51 19.86
C PHE A 353 22.62 7.48 18.84
N ASP A 354 23.24 7.49 17.66
CA ASP A 354 23.08 6.49 16.60
C ASP A 354 24.40 6.13 15.89
N HIS A 355 25.51 6.66 16.44
CA HIS A 355 26.86 6.34 16.02
C HIS A 355 27.62 5.81 17.24
N PHE A 356 28.29 4.69 17.10
CA PHE A 356 28.89 3.96 18.21
C PHE A 356 30.34 3.57 17.92
N ARG A 357 31.18 3.45 18.98
CA ARG A 357 32.52 2.91 18.88
C ARG A 357 32.48 1.41 18.66
N TRP A 358 33.41 0.93 17.85
CA TRP A 358 33.48 -0.51 17.60
C TRP A 358 33.81 -1.31 18.86
N GLY A 359 33.00 -2.33 19.09
CA GLY A 359 33.22 -3.29 20.18
C GLY A 359 33.11 -2.71 21.59
N ASN A 360 32.57 -1.50 21.75
CA ASN A 360 32.39 -0.88 23.06
C ASN A 360 30.93 -1.03 23.53
N ILE A 361 30.74 -1.48 24.75
CA ILE A 361 29.44 -1.59 25.42
C ILE A 361 29.31 -0.51 26.49
N ALA A 362 30.21 -0.45 27.46
CA ALA A 362 30.09 0.42 28.62
C ALA A 362 30.10 1.91 28.28
N TYR A 363 30.84 2.29 27.23
CA TYR A 363 31.01 3.69 26.81
C TYR A 363 30.48 3.92 25.39
N ALA A 364 29.64 3.05 24.88
CA ALA A 364 29.15 3.10 23.50
C ALA A 364 28.49 4.44 23.16
N HIS A 365 27.78 5.03 24.10
CA HIS A 365 27.04 6.29 23.94
C HIS A 365 27.73 7.50 24.59
N ASN A 366 29.01 7.40 24.94
CA ASN A 366 29.72 8.50 25.53
C ASN A 366 30.63 9.21 24.50
N TYR A 367 30.29 10.44 24.13
CA TYR A 367 31.07 11.26 23.19
C TYR A 367 32.14 12.14 23.86
N SER A 368 32.38 11.98 25.17
CA SER A 368 33.46 12.74 25.82
C SER A 368 34.80 12.39 25.23
N HIS A 369 35.71 13.36 25.21
CA HIS A 369 37.08 13.18 24.72
C HIS A 369 37.81 12.03 25.42
N ASP A 370 37.63 11.89 26.74
CA ASP A 370 38.29 10.84 27.50
C ASP A 370 37.78 9.43 27.13
N ALA A 371 36.53 9.30 26.74
CA ALA A 371 35.99 8.03 26.31
C ALA A 371 36.53 7.55 24.95
N MET A 372 37.16 8.41 24.15
CA MET A 372 37.84 8.00 22.92
C MET A 372 39.07 7.13 23.18
N ARG A 373 39.64 7.19 24.38
CA ARG A 373 40.75 6.32 24.80
C ARG A 373 40.32 4.89 25.13
N TYR A 374 39.01 4.67 25.34
CA TYR A 374 38.47 3.37 25.71
C TYR A 374 37.92 2.65 24.47
N TYR A 375 38.76 1.93 23.76
CA TYR A 375 38.41 1.08 22.66
C TYR A 375 38.89 -0.35 22.87
N SER A 376 38.16 -1.31 22.31
CA SER A 376 38.50 -2.73 22.43
C SER A 376 39.82 -3.03 21.70
N THR A 377 40.78 -3.65 22.38
CA THR A 377 42.01 -4.17 21.75
C THR A 377 41.81 -5.53 21.08
N TYR A 378 40.61 -6.13 21.19
CA TYR A 378 40.31 -7.39 20.56
C TYR A 378 40.32 -7.31 19.03
N THR A 379 41.01 -8.25 18.37
CA THR A 379 41.25 -8.22 16.93
C THR A 379 40.40 -9.22 16.14
N GLY A 380 39.68 -10.09 16.84
CA GLY A 380 38.83 -11.13 16.24
C GLY A 380 37.45 -10.62 15.84
N ASN A 381 36.57 -11.56 15.51
CA ASN A 381 35.17 -11.30 15.24
C ASN A 381 34.37 -11.29 16.56
N ILE A 382 33.57 -10.24 16.77
CA ILE A 382 32.76 -10.08 18.00
C ILE A 382 31.28 -10.39 17.77
N GLN A 383 30.87 -10.87 16.58
CA GLN A 383 29.47 -11.10 16.25
C GLN A 383 28.77 -12.00 17.28
N GLY A 384 27.70 -11.49 17.89
CA GLY A 384 26.89 -12.21 18.86
C GLY A 384 27.64 -12.54 20.16
N GLN A 385 28.68 -11.79 20.53
CA GLN A 385 29.49 -12.05 21.72
C GLN A 385 29.55 -10.82 22.63
N GLN A 386 29.34 -11.04 23.89
CA GLN A 386 29.74 -10.11 24.95
C GLN A 386 31.07 -10.64 25.52
N LEU A 387 32.18 -9.95 25.26
CA LEU A 387 33.51 -10.37 25.69
C LEU A 387 33.72 -10.17 27.20
N ASN A 388 33.18 -9.06 27.70
CA ASN A 388 33.13 -8.68 29.10
C ASN A 388 32.14 -7.53 29.29
N ASP A 389 32.05 -6.95 30.49
CA ASP A 389 31.10 -5.85 30.77
C ASP A 389 31.35 -4.58 29.98
N CYS A 390 32.56 -4.38 29.45
CA CYS A 390 32.94 -3.18 28.72
C CYS A 390 32.92 -3.36 27.20
N TYR A 391 33.11 -4.59 26.71
CA TYR A 391 33.41 -4.84 25.32
C TYR A 391 32.62 -6.02 24.74
N GLY A 392 32.28 -5.94 23.48
CA GLY A 392 31.57 -6.96 22.73
C GLY A 392 30.76 -6.38 21.57
N ASP A 393 29.83 -7.19 21.08
CA ASP A 393 28.85 -6.79 20.07
C ASP A 393 27.74 -5.96 20.73
N LEU A 394 27.73 -4.65 20.43
CA LEU A 394 26.76 -3.73 21.03
C LEU A 394 25.31 -4.07 20.64
N ALA A 395 25.07 -4.49 19.40
CA ALA A 395 23.72 -4.84 18.95
C ALA A 395 23.23 -6.09 19.70
N TYR A 396 24.10 -7.06 19.93
CA TYR A 396 23.79 -8.27 20.69
C TYR A 396 23.50 -7.95 22.16
N TYR A 397 24.33 -7.15 22.80
CA TYR A 397 24.13 -6.69 24.18
C TYR A 397 22.81 -5.89 24.30
N ALA A 398 22.65 -4.87 23.49
CA ALA A 398 21.52 -3.96 23.55
C ALA A 398 20.15 -4.66 23.35
N SER A 399 20.11 -5.64 22.48
CA SER A 399 18.90 -6.41 22.16
C SER A 399 18.73 -7.69 22.98
N LYS A 400 19.57 -7.93 23.98
CA LYS A 400 19.57 -9.17 24.80
C LYS A 400 19.64 -10.44 23.92
N GLY A 401 20.43 -10.38 22.85
CA GLY A 401 20.72 -11.50 21.97
C GLY A 401 19.85 -11.64 20.72
N ASP A 402 18.88 -10.76 20.50
CA ASP A 402 18.00 -10.83 19.32
C ASP A 402 18.66 -10.30 18.06
N TRP A 403 19.56 -9.36 18.17
CA TRP A 403 20.28 -8.73 17.08
C TRP A 403 21.78 -8.81 17.29
N LYS A 404 22.54 -8.69 16.20
CA LYS A 404 23.99 -8.72 16.24
C LYS A 404 24.58 -7.88 15.11
N LEU A 405 25.84 -7.49 15.22
CA LEU A 405 26.60 -6.82 14.16
C LEU A 405 26.71 -7.75 12.94
N PRO A 406 26.55 -7.22 11.71
CA PRO A 406 26.86 -7.97 10.51
C PRO A 406 28.38 -8.22 10.41
N THR A 407 28.77 -9.32 9.81
CA THR A 407 30.17 -9.56 9.43
C THR A 407 30.52 -8.86 8.12
N THR A 408 31.81 -8.77 7.83
CA THR A 408 32.31 -8.37 6.51
C THR A 408 31.72 -9.25 5.40
N ASN A 409 31.56 -10.53 5.67
CA ASN A 409 30.98 -11.47 4.70
C ASN A 409 29.48 -11.22 4.48
N ASP A 410 28.74 -10.84 5.52
CA ASP A 410 27.31 -10.49 5.39
C ASP A 410 27.14 -9.28 4.45
N PHE A 411 27.95 -8.24 4.61
CA PHE A 411 27.95 -7.10 3.67
C PHE A 411 28.34 -7.52 2.24
N ARG A 412 29.31 -8.42 2.07
CA ARG A 412 29.67 -8.95 0.74
C ARG A 412 28.49 -9.68 0.10
N LYS A 413 27.76 -10.48 0.86
CA LYS A 413 26.54 -11.14 0.41
C LYS A 413 25.46 -10.12 0.05
N LEU A 414 25.21 -9.12 0.92
CA LEU A 414 24.28 -8.03 0.62
C LEU A 414 24.59 -7.40 -0.74
N MET A 415 25.83 -6.96 -0.94
CA MET A 415 26.28 -6.33 -2.18
C MET A 415 26.19 -7.26 -3.40
N ALA A 416 26.48 -8.55 -3.25
CA ALA A 416 26.47 -9.50 -4.35
C ALA A 416 25.06 -9.95 -4.77
N LYS A 417 24.10 -9.94 -3.83
CA LYS A 417 22.76 -10.51 -4.02
C LYS A 417 21.66 -9.47 -4.23
N THR A 418 22.04 -8.21 -4.36
CA THR A 418 21.11 -7.07 -4.56
C THR A 418 21.58 -6.15 -5.68
N GLY A 419 20.67 -5.32 -6.18
CA GLY A 419 21.03 -4.14 -6.96
C GLY A 419 21.28 -2.95 -6.02
N GLU A 420 22.34 -2.20 -6.26
CA GLU A 420 22.69 -1.02 -5.46
C GLU A 420 22.24 0.26 -6.15
N TYR A 421 21.44 1.07 -5.45
CA TYR A 421 21.01 2.39 -5.91
C TYR A 421 21.52 3.47 -4.97
N LEU A 422 22.10 4.52 -5.51
CA LEU A 422 22.25 5.77 -4.79
C LEU A 422 21.01 6.64 -5.02
N GLY A 423 20.50 7.24 -3.95
CA GLY A 423 19.33 8.10 -4.05
C GLY A 423 19.07 8.89 -2.77
N TYR A 424 17.87 9.43 -2.71
CA TYR A 424 17.41 10.19 -1.57
C TYR A 424 15.93 9.92 -1.31
N TYR A 425 15.52 10.08 -0.07
CA TYR A 425 14.15 10.04 0.40
C TYR A 425 13.78 11.39 1.00
N ILE A 426 12.52 11.83 0.83
CA ILE A 426 12.04 13.07 1.43
C ILE A 426 11.04 12.71 2.54
N ASP A 427 11.43 13.01 3.79
CA ASP A 427 10.58 12.83 4.95
C ASP A 427 10.20 14.18 5.54
N ASN A 428 8.91 14.55 5.45
CA ASN A 428 8.39 15.82 5.97
C ASN A 428 9.22 17.07 5.54
N GLY A 429 9.71 17.06 4.30
CA GLY A 429 10.53 18.12 3.73
C GLY A 429 12.03 17.97 4.00
N ASN A 430 12.46 17.01 4.83
CA ASN A 430 13.87 16.70 5.07
C ASN A 430 14.37 15.71 4.01
N VAL A 431 15.50 16.00 3.41
CA VAL A 431 16.14 15.12 2.44
C VAL A 431 17.14 14.21 3.12
N VAL A 432 16.94 12.90 2.98
CA VAL A 432 17.83 11.85 3.49
C VAL A 432 18.49 11.15 2.31
N VAL A 433 19.77 11.41 2.10
CA VAL A 433 20.57 10.69 1.10
C VAL A 433 20.94 9.32 1.63
N GLY A 434 20.93 8.31 0.78
CA GLY A 434 21.29 6.95 1.20
C GLY A 434 21.50 5.99 0.03
N VAL A 435 21.94 4.81 0.38
CA VAL A 435 22.16 3.70 -0.54
C VAL A 435 21.12 2.62 -0.26
N LEU A 436 20.41 2.21 -1.29
CA LEU A 436 19.43 1.13 -1.22
C LEU A 436 19.99 -0.13 -1.89
N PHE A 437 19.97 -1.22 -1.16
CA PHE A 437 20.25 -2.57 -1.64
C PHE A 437 18.93 -3.30 -1.87
N ASP A 438 18.53 -3.42 -3.13
CA ASP A 438 17.25 -4.01 -3.56
C ASP A 438 17.44 -5.49 -3.96
N PRO A 439 16.92 -6.45 -3.17
CA PRO A 439 16.99 -7.87 -3.48
C PRO A 439 16.00 -8.30 -4.59
N THR A 440 15.04 -7.45 -4.93
CA THR A 440 13.96 -7.78 -5.88
C THR A 440 14.35 -7.60 -7.34
N VAL A 441 15.52 -7.02 -7.59
CA VAL A 441 16.04 -6.85 -8.96
C VAL A 441 16.26 -8.22 -9.63
N PRO A 442 16.11 -8.30 -10.96
CA PRO A 442 16.44 -9.50 -11.73
C PRO A 442 17.87 -9.99 -11.46
N GLU A 443 18.10 -11.30 -11.56
CA GLU A 443 19.38 -11.93 -11.20
C GLU A 443 20.60 -11.31 -11.92
N HIS A 444 20.45 -10.95 -13.20
CA HIS A 444 21.53 -10.32 -13.99
C HIS A 444 21.90 -8.90 -13.53
N LEU A 445 21.07 -8.25 -12.72
CA LEU A 445 21.33 -6.93 -12.13
C LEU A 445 21.90 -6.99 -10.71
N LYS A 446 21.94 -8.17 -10.10
CA LYS A 446 22.55 -8.34 -8.79
C LYS A 446 24.06 -8.10 -8.85
N GLY A 447 24.62 -7.50 -7.81
CA GLY A 447 26.01 -7.08 -7.76
C GLY A 447 26.35 -5.88 -8.68
N LYS A 448 25.33 -5.16 -9.14
CA LYS A 448 25.48 -3.98 -10.00
C LYS A 448 25.00 -2.72 -9.31
N VAL A 449 25.61 -1.60 -9.67
CA VAL A 449 25.12 -0.25 -9.35
C VAL A 449 24.18 0.20 -10.46
N LEU A 450 23.00 0.65 -10.09
CA LEU A 450 21.92 0.97 -11.01
C LEU A 450 21.55 2.45 -10.93
N ASP A 451 21.18 3.03 -12.06
CA ASP A 451 20.61 4.37 -12.10
C ASP A 451 19.11 4.36 -11.73
N LYS A 452 18.50 5.53 -11.65
CA LYS A 452 17.06 5.68 -11.33
C LYS A 452 16.10 4.91 -12.24
N ASN A 453 16.55 4.52 -13.43
CA ASN A 453 15.78 3.75 -14.41
C ASN A 453 16.12 2.26 -14.39
N GLY A 454 16.95 1.79 -13.44
CA GLY A 454 17.38 0.41 -13.34
C GLY A 454 18.47 0.00 -14.35
N ARG A 455 19.13 0.97 -15.01
CA ARG A 455 20.22 0.67 -15.94
C ARG A 455 21.54 0.53 -15.19
N VAL A 456 22.35 -0.43 -15.59
CA VAL A 456 23.68 -0.66 -15.00
C VAL A 456 24.60 0.51 -15.31
N ILE A 457 25.16 1.12 -14.25
CA ILE A 457 26.15 2.19 -14.35
C ILE A 457 27.48 1.82 -13.71
N GLY A 458 27.57 0.71 -13.01
CA GLY A 458 28.76 0.20 -12.38
C GLY A 458 28.56 -1.16 -11.72
N ARG A 459 29.59 -1.61 -11.04
CA ARG A 459 29.56 -2.81 -10.18
C ARG A 459 29.59 -2.39 -8.73
N THR A 460 28.81 -3.05 -7.88
CA THR A 460 28.99 -2.95 -6.44
C THR A 460 30.40 -3.39 -6.06
N ASN A 461 30.95 -2.80 -5.02
CA ASN A 461 32.31 -3.08 -4.56
C ASN A 461 33.43 -2.57 -5.50
N GLN A 462 33.16 -1.59 -6.36
CA GLN A 462 34.20 -0.94 -7.15
C GLN A 462 34.84 0.24 -6.39
N THR A 463 36.13 0.47 -6.65
CA THR A 463 36.91 1.56 -6.02
C THR A 463 36.88 2.85 -6.81
N ASN A 464 36.48 2.81 -8.07
CA ASN A 464 36.41 3.98 -8.92
C ASN A 464 35.08 4.71 -8.79
N ALA A 465 35.14 6.04 -8.78
CA ALA A 465 33.95 6.86 -8.74
C ALA A 465 33.08 6.71 -9.99
N ILE A 466 31.76 6.71 -9.78
CA ILE A 466 30.76 6.76 -10.83
C ILE A 466 30.11 8.15 -10.78
N TYR A 467 30.06 8.83 -11.92
CA TYR A 467 29.30 10.07 -12.00
C TYR A 467 27.80 9.76 -12.02
N VAL A 468 27.08 10.22 -11.00
CA VAL A 468 25.63 10.02 -10.84
C VAL A 468 24.85 11.32 -11.00
N GLY A 469 25.54 12.45 -11.03
CA GLY A 469 24.96 13.78 -11.08
C GLY A 469 24.56 14.31 -9.70
N ASP A 470 24.15 15.56 -9.70
CA ASP A 470 23.71 16.27 -8.51
C ASP A 470 22.19 16.38 -8.55
N TYR A 471 21.49 15.74 -7.60
CA TYR A 471 20.01 15.69 -7.58
C TYR A 471 19.34 17.07 -7.39
N ARG A 472 20.12 18.09 -7.04
CA ARG A 472 19.69 19.50 -7.01
C ARG A 472 19.52 20.11 -8.39
N LYS A 473 20.15 19.54 -9.39
CA LYS A 473 20.18 20.09 -10.74
C LYS A 473 19.19 19.34 -11.60
N GLU A 474 18.51 20.04 -12.49
CA GLU A 474 17.55 19.45 -13.44
C GLU A 474 18.15 18.30 -14.27
N ASN A 475 19.46 18.32 -14.46
CA ASN A 475 20.18 17.29 -15.19
C ASN A 475 20.64 16.09 -14.32
N CYS A 476 20.20 15.97 -13.08
CA CYS A 476 20.45 14.77 -12.30
C CYS A 476 19.75 13.56 -12.91
N THR A 477 20.50 12.80 -13.67
CA THR A 477 19.93 11.72 -14.47
C THR A 477 19.99 10.35 -13.81
N ARG A 478 20.76 10.16 -12.74
CA ARG A 478 21.12 8.84 -12.22
C ARG A 478 20.75 8.57 -10.77
N MET A 479 20.66 9.58 -9.91
CA MET A 479 20.17 9.39 -8.54
C MET A 479 18.67 9.10 -8.51
N LYS A 480 18.25 8.18 -7.67
CA LYS A 480 16.86 7.78 -7.52
C LYS A 480 16.19 8.56 -6.39
N HIS A 481 15.01 9.12 -6.65
CA HIS A 481 14.10 9.55 -5.59
C HIS A 481 13.37 8.31 -5.10
N PHE A 482 13.69 7.87 -3.88
CA PHE A 482 13.07 6.69 -3.30
C PHE A 482 11.67 7.00 -2.81
N THR A 483 10.77 6.07 -3.04
CA THR A 483 9.49 6.01 -2.36
C THR A 483 9.62 5.17 -1.09
N LYS A 484 8.65 5.28 -0.19
CA LYS A 484 8.60 4.39 0.97
C LYS A 484 8.54 2.92 0.55
N GLU A 485 7.83 2.61 -0.53
CA GLU A 485 7.75 1.24 -1.07
C GLU A 485 9.11 0.73 -1.58
N ASP A 486 9.93 1.58 -2.18
CA ASP A 486 11.30 1.21 -2.56
C ASP A 486 12.12 0.82 -1.32
N ILE A 487 12.05 1.63 -0.27
CA ILE A 487 12.81 1.42 0.98
C ILE A 487 12.32 0.15 1.71
N ASP A 488 11.02 -0.08 1.76
CA ASP A 488 10.42 -1.24 2.42
C ASP A 488 10.83 -2.59 1.77
N LYS A 489 11.18 -2.58 0.49
CA LYS A 489 11.61 -3.76 -0.27
C LYS A 489 13.07 -4.13 -0.07
N GLY A 490 13.91 -3.18 0.35
CA GLY A 490 15.35 -3.35 0.40
C GLY A 490 15.99 -2.91 1.71
N VAL A 491 17.30 -3.04 1.78
CA VAL A 491 18.10 -2.52 2.90
C VAL A 491 18.56 -1.11 2.55
N PHE A 492 17.92 -0.12 3.15
CA PHE A 492 18.28 1.29 2.97
C PHE A 492 19.27 1.72 4.03
N LEU A 493 20.44 2.15 3.62
CA LEU A 493 21.50 2.66 4.48
C LEU A 493 21.61 4.18 4.32
N PRO A 494 21.04 5.00 5.24
CA PRO A 494 21.20 6.45 5.18
C PRO A 494 22.68 6.86 5.29
N CYS A 495 23.04 7.92 4.58
CA CYS A 495 24.35 8.56 4.66
C CYS A 495 24.43 9.39 5.95
N ALA A 496 24.47 8.73 7.09
CA ALA A 496 24.45 9.36 8.41
C ALA A 496 25.79 10.03 8.80
N GLY A 497 26.85 9.83 8.00
CA GLY A 497 28.18 10.32 8.32
C GLY A 497 28.89 9.46 9.37
N ALA A 498 29.84 10.08 10.04
CA ALA A 498 30.62 9.48 11.13
C ALA A 498 31.06 10.50 12.14
N TYR A 499 31.19 10.12 13.40
CA TYR A 499 31.96 10.91 14.37
C TYR A 499 33.41 10.45 14.36
N THR A 500 34.29 11.35 14.04
CA THR A 500 35.75 11.11 14.04
C THR A 500 36.45 12.14 14.87
N GLU A 501 37.60 11.75 15.43
CA GLU A 501 38.48 12.68 16.14
C GLU A 501 39.07 13.69 15.17
N TYR A 502 39.07 14.96 15.56
CA TYR A 502 39.70 16.02 14.82
C TYR A 502 41.05 16.43 15.47
N ASN A 503 41.82 17.27 14.81
CA ASN A 503 43.16 17.70 15.28
C ASN A 503 43.16 18.30 16.70
N ASP A 504 42.02 18.78 17.18
CA ASP A 504 41.83 19.28 18.55
C ASP A 504 41.36 18.19 19.54
N GLY A 505 41.29 16.94 19.09
CA GLY A 505 40.88 15.79 19.89
C GLY A 505 39.37 15.69 20.18
N ALA A 506 38.55 16.61 19.67
CA ALA A 506 37.12 16.54 19.87
C ALA A 506 36.43 15.73 18.77
N PRO A 507 35.53 14.79 19.10
CA PRO A 507 34.76 14.09 18.10
C PRO A 507 33.78 15.05 17.42
N ARG A 508 33.74 15.00 16.10
CA ARG A 508 32.84 15.81 15.28
C ARG A 508 32.14 14.94 14.25
N LEU A 509 30.86 15.23 14.02
CA LEU A 509 30.13 14.59 12.92
C LEU A 509 30.69 15.09 11.59
N GLN A 510 31.13 14.16 10.77
CA GLN A 510 31.66 14.43 9.44
C GLN A 510 30.76 13.79 8.39
N ARG A 511 30.55 14.53 7.31
CA ARG A 511 29.92 14.06 6.07
C ARG A 511 28.55 13.44 6.24
N PRO A 512 27.63 14.00 7.08
CA PRO A 512 26.22 13.63 7.02
C PRO A 512 25.70 13.94 5.61
N SER A 513 24.72 13.20 5.14
CA SER A 513 24.18 13.26 3.77
C SER A 513 25.15 12.90 2.63
N ALA A 514 26.40 12.55 2.96
CA ALA A 514 27.42 12.22 1.97
C ALA A 514 28.06 10.85 2.16
N GLN A 515 28.09 10.31 3.38
CA GLN A 515 28.78 9.06 3.66
C GLN A 515 27.93 8.11 4.50
N ALA A 516 27.75 6.89 4.00
CA ALA A 516 27.23 5.77 4.72
C ALA A 516 28.39 4.95 5.29
N LEU A 517 28.57 4.98 6.61
CA LEU A 517 29.60 4.24 7.34
C LEU A 517 28.94 3.35 8.39
N TYR A 518 29.16 2.04 8.26
CA TYR A 518 28.55 1.04 9.11
C TYR A 518 29.55 0.02 9.60
N TRP A 519 29.59 -0.19 10.92
CA TRP A 519 30.47 -1.20 11.51
C TRP A 519 30.11 -2.61 11.06
N THR A 520 31.15 -3.42 10.83
CA THR A 520 31.06 -4.87 10.85
C THR A 520 31.54 -5.41 12.21
N SER A 521 31.27 -6.67 12.48
CA SER A 521 31.74 -7.34 13.71
C SER A 521 33.23 -7.72 13.67
N ASP A 522 33.91 -7.54 12.52
CA ASP A 522 35.27 -8.04 12.35
C ASP A 522 36.30 -6.99 12.79
N GLY A 523 37.13 -7.32 13.76
CA GLY A 523 38.35 -6.62 14.07
C GLY A 523 39.40 -6.82 12.97
N LYS A 524 40.50 -6.11 13.05
CA LYS A 524 41.62 -6.22 12.10
C LYS A 524 42.80 -6.95 12.74
N PRO A 525 43.10 -8.21 12.36
CA PRO A 525 44.13 -9.01 13.03
C PRO A 525 45.53 -8.40 13.04
N CYS A 526 45.84 -7.57 12.02
CA CYS A 526 47.16 -6.95 11.91
C CYS A 526 47.30 -5.61 12.66
N ASP A 527 46.20 -5.05 13.18
CA ASP A 527 46.21 -3.82 13.95
C ASP A 527 45.04 -3.77 14.94
N TYR A 528 45.33 -3.94 16.21
CA TYR A 528 44.34 -3.94 17.28
C TYR A 528 43.53 -2.63 17.40
N ARG A 529 44.02 -1.56 16.81
CA ARG A 529 43.36 -0.24 16.81
C ARG A 529 42.29 -0.12 15.76
N LEU A 530 42.23 -1.05 14.79
CA LEU A 530 41.41 -0.94 13.61
C LEU A 530 40.32 -2.03 13.58
N ALA A 531 39.18 -1.73 12.96
CA ALA A 531 38.15 -2.66 12.63
C ALA A 531 37.69 -2.49 11.18
N THR A 532 36.86 -3.42 10.70
CA THR A 532 36.30 -3.33 9.35
C THR A 532 34.96 -2.61 9.37
N ALA A 533 34.68 -1.89 8.30
CA ALA A 533 33.43 -1.18 8.12
C ALA A 533 32.97 -1.25 6.65
N PHE A 534 31.69 -1.19 6.44
CA PHE A 534 31.09 -0.86 5.15
C PHE A 534 31.18 0.65 4.94
N SER A 535 31.49 1.07 3.71
CA SER A 535 31.53 2.46 3.30
C SER A 535 30.95 2.64 1.91
N ALA A 536 30.04 3.58 1.75
CA ALA A 536 29.63 4.15 0.48
C ALA A 536 29.70 5.67 0.58
N TYR A 537 30.09 6.34 -0.51
CA TYR A 537 30.48 7.74 -0.42
C TYR A 537 30.01 8.54 -1.63
N TYR A 538 29.32 9.67 -1.38
CA TYR A 538 28.89 10.62 -2.39
C TYR A 538 29.66 11.93 -2.25
N MET A 539 30.11 12.48 -3.37
CA MET A 539 30.88 13.71 -3.41
C MET A 539 30.09 14.89 -4.00
N THR A 540 30.42 16.11 -3.60
CA THR A 540 29.78 17.35 -4.10
C THR A 540 29.85 17.54 -5.60
N ASN A 541 30.84 16.94 -6.27
CA ASN A 541 30.98 16.99 -7.72
C ASN A 541 30.05 16.02 -8.46
N GLY A 542 29.15 15.37 -7.73
CA GLY A 542 28.20 14.40 -8.31
C GLY A 542 28.77 13.01 -8.52
N CYS A 543 29.93 12.70 -7.96
CA CYS A 543 30.52 11.37 -8.01
C CYS A 543 30.10 10.52 -6.81
N PHE A 544 29.88 9.24 -7.07
CA PHE A 544 29.53 8.23 -6.09
C PHE A 544 30.56 7.10 -6.10
N PHE A 545 31.04 6.74 -4.93
CA PHE A 545 31.83 5.52 -4.71
C PHE A 545 30.87 4.45 -4.16
N PRO A 546 30.60 3.40 -4.92
CA PRO A 546 29.71 2.33 -4.49
C PRO A 546 30.16 1.66 -3.21
N GLY A 547 29.25 0.93 -2.59
CA GLY A 547 29.49 0.21 -1.35
C GLY A 547 30.70 -0.70 -1.45
N THR A 548 31.60 -0.53 -0.49
CA THR A 548 32.78 -1.38 -0.31
C THR A 548 32.91 -1.78 1.16
N VAL A 549 33.47 -2.96 1.38
CA VAL A 549 33.84 -3.38 2.73
C VAL A 549 35.36 -3.44 2.80
N SER A 550 35.91 -2.53 3.58
CA SER A 550 37.35 -2.43 3.64
C SER A 550 37.96 -3.39 4.66
N GLY A 551 38.62 -4.41 4.12
CA GLY A 551 39.67 -5.13 4.83
C GLY A 551 41.06 -4.75 4.32
N SER A 552 41.18 -3.76 3.38
CA SER A 552 42.45 -3.37 2.82
C SER A 552 43.19 -2.39 3.73
N ARG A 553 44.54 -2.36 3.59
CA ARG A 553 45.43 -1.51 4.36
C ARG A 553 45.20 -0.01 4.14
N SER A 554 44.39 0.39 3.15
CA SER A 554 44.21 1.79 2.73
C SER A 554 43.05 2.53 3.42
N THR A 555 42.14 1.84 4.10
CA THR A 555 41.05 2.47 4.85
C THR A 555 41.23 2.15 6.33
N ASN A 556 41.76 3.11 7.05
CA ASN A 556 41.90 3.03 8.49
C ASN A 556 40.55 3.38 9.11
N ASN A 557 39.83 2.37 9.62
CA ASN A 557 38.62 2.59 10.44
C ASN A 557 39.03 2.42 11.91
N PRO A 558 39.49 3.48 12.57
CA PRO A 558 39.92 3.38 13.95
C PRO A 558 38.72 3.10 14.86
N LYS A 559 38.89 2.20 15.80
CA LYS A 559 37.84 1.74 16.70
C LYS A 559 37.27 2.82 17.61
N TRP A 560 37.99 3.91 17.80
CA TRP A 560 37.52 5.10 18.52
C TRP A 560 36.62 5.99 17.68
N SER A 561 36.61 5.86 16.35
CA SER A 561 35.57 6.48 15.51
C SER A 561 34.21 5.87 15.79
N MET A 562 33.16 6.66 15.58
CA MET A 562 31.80 6.21 15.81
C MET A 562 31.06 6.15 14.49
N TYR A 563 30.57 4.97 14.14
CA TYR A 563 29.82 4.70 12.93
C TYR A 563 28.44 4.15 13.28
N SER A 564 27.53 4.25 12.35
CA SER A 564 26.21 3.65 12.50
C SER A 564 26.29 2.12 12.57
N ILE A 565 25.28 1.51 13.17
CA ILE A 565 25.10 0.07 13.21
C ILE A 565 23.79 -0.28 12.53
N ARG A 566 23.88 -1.06 11.43
CA ARG A 566 22.76 -1.76 10.82
C ARG A 566 22.82 -3.21 11.27
N PRO A 567 22.04 -3.60 12.27
CA PRO A 567 22.15 -4.96 12.81
C PRO A 567 21.53 -6.01 11.90
N VAL A 568 21.92 -7.26 12.09
CA VAL A 568 21.26 -8.44 11.51
C VAL A 568 20.58 -9.24 12.62
N TYR A 569 19.41 -9.82 12.31
CA TYR A 569 18.64 -10.59 13.28
C TYR A 569 19.30 -11.92 13.56
N ALA A 570 19.40 -12.29 14.85
CA ALA A 570 20.21 -13.41 15.28
C ALA A 570 19.46 -14.75 15.35
N LYS A 571 18.11 -14.69 15.39
CA LYS A 571 17.23 -15.87 15.53
C LYS A 571 16.61 -16.34 14.24
#